data_05fa067d656b2d0f37ce6854fe5cc3eb
#
_entry.id   05fa067d656b2d0f37ce6854fe5cc3eb
#
_cell.length_a   1.000
_cell.length_b   1.000
_cell.length_c   1.000
_cell.angle_alpha   90.00
_cell.angle_beta   90.00
_cell.angle_gamma   90.00
#
_symmetry.space_group_name_H-M   'P 1'
#
loop_
_entity.id
_entity.type
_entity.pdbx_description
1 polymer ?
#
loop_
_entity_poly.entity_id
_entity_poly.type
_entity_poly.pdbx_seq_one_letter_code
_entity_poly.pdbx_strand_id
1 'polypeptide(L)'
;GSKFLLGFILGCMTGFDMGGPVNKICFSVVSAFAASGIWGPAAGKNAAAMAPPMGMAISALVLTPKKYTEQEREDAKVAIAMSLCQVTEGALPFAFNDPKRVIPAVTIGSGVAHGLILTWGVTVPVLHGGIFSVPLASNPMLWIAAWLIGAMVTAVIVSVTKPARPVETVHELSLIHISEPTRPRLI
;
A
#
# COMPACT_ATOMS: atom_id res chain seq x y z
N GLY A 1 12.29 22.59 -2.99
CA GLY A 1 12.50 21.64 -1.86
C GLY A 1 11.30 21.53 -0.92
N SER A 2 10.65 22.63 -0.55
CA SER A 2 9.59 22.63 0.47
C SER A 2 8.31 21.88 0.03
N LYS A 3 7.94 21.90 -1.25
CA LYS A 3 6.76 21.18 -1.77
C LYS A 3 6.93 19.65 -1.66
N PHE A 4 8.10 19.13 -2.01
CA PHE A 4 8.39 17.71 -1.87
C PHE A 4 8.30 17.27 -0.41
N LEU A 5 8.94 18.03 0.49
CA LEU A 5 8.95 17.69 1.92
C LEU A 5 7.53 17.67 2.52
N LEU A 6 6.70 18.68 2.20
CA LEU A 6 5.31 18.70 2.63
C LEU A 6 4.56 17.47 2.13
N GLY A 7 4.66 17.17 0.83
CA GLY A 7 4.02 15.98 0.25
C GLY A 7 4.55 14.68 0.84
N PHE A 8 5.86 14.58 1.06
CA PHE A 8 6.46 13.40 1.66
C PHE A 8 5.90 13.15 3.07
N ILE A 9 5.80 14.18 3.92
CA ILE A 9 5.22 14.05 5.26
C ILE A 9 3.74 13.61 5.18
N LEU A 10 2.93 14.26 4.36
CA LEU A 10 1.51 13.91 4.19
C LEU A 10 1.36 12.48 3.63
N GLY A 11 2.21 12.09 2.70
CA GLY A 11 2.24 10.74 2.16
C GLY A 11 2.65 9.69 3.21
N CYS A 12 3.66 9.97 4.02
CA CYS A 12 4.03 9.11 5.15
C CYS A 12 2.87 8.93 6.13
N MET A 13 2.13 9.99 6.47
CA MET A 13 0.93 9.89 7.30
C MET A 13 -0.16 9.03 6.64
N THR A 14 -0.24 9.02 5.32
CA THR A 14 -1.21 8.19 4.58
C THR A 14 -0.83 6.71 4.63
N GLY A 15 0.45 6.37 4.48
CA GLY A 15 0.92 4.97 4.42
C GLY A 15 1.17 4.33 5.78
N PHE A 16 1.45 5.12 6.83
CA PHE A 16 1.94 4.61 8.11
C PHE A 16 0.99 3.63 8.79
N ASP A 17 -0.28 3.96 8.88
CA ASP A 17 -1.30 3.16 9.58
C ASP A 17 -2.41 2.63 8.66
N MET A 18 -2.23 2.75 7.34
CA MET A 18 -3.04 2.11 6.30
C MET A 18 -4.56 2.20 6.54
N GLY A 19 -5.07 3.41 6.77
CA GLY A 19 -6.50 3.67 7.03
C GLY A 19 -6.82 4.03 8.49
N GLY A 20 -5.84 3.98 9.38
CA GLY A 20 -5.97 4.30 10.80
C GLY A 20 -6.07 5.80 11.10
N PRO A 21 -5.89 6.18 12.40
CA PRO A 21 -6.06 7.56 12.86
C PRO A 21 -5.15 8.58 12.18
N VAL A 22 -3.88 8.23 11.92
CA VAL A 22 -2.90 9.14 11.29
C VAL A 22 -3.29 9.44 9.84
N ASN A 23 -3.74 8.43 9.09
CA ASN A 23 -4.27 8.61 7.74
C ASN A 23 -5.52 9.53 7.76
N LYS A 24 -6.41 9.37 8.76
CA LYS A 24 -7.61 10.23 8.88
C LYS A 24 -7.25 11.68 9.19
N ILE A 25 -6.23 11.94 10.02
CA ILE A 25 -5.71 13.28 10.27
C ILE A 25 -5.17 13.87 8.96
N CYS A 26 -4.36 13.12 8.21
CA CYS A 26 -3.90 13.54 6.89
C CYS A 26 -5.06 13.88 5.96
N PHE A 27 -6.11 13.07 5.94
CA PHE A 27 -7.30 13.32 5.13
C PHE A 27 -8.00 14.64 5.51
N SER A 28 -8.12 14.93 6.82
CA SER A 28 -8.70 16.18 7.30
C SER A 28 -7.88 17.40 6.85
N VAL A 29 -6.55 17.34 6.94
CA VAL A 29 -5.64 18.39 6.46
C VAL A 29 -5.80 18.58 4.94
N VAL A 30 -5.79 17.52 4.16
CA VAL A 30 -5.97 17.56 2.71
C VAL A 30 -7.34 18.12 2.32
N SER A 31 -8.39 17.76 3.08
CA SER A 31 -9.74 18.29 2.86
C SER A 31 -9.82 19.79 3.12
N ALA A 32 -9.10 20.30 4.11
CA ALA A 32 -9.01 21.74 4.38
C ALA A 32 -8.33 22.49 3.22
N PHE A 33 -7.25 21.94 2.65
CA PHE A 33 -6.64 22.50 1.43
C PHE A 33 -7.61 22.51 0.26
N ALA A 34 -8.34 21.42 0.04
CA ALA A 34 -9.32 21.30 -1.04
C ALA A 34 -10.47 22.32 -0.87
N ALA A 35 -10.96 22.53 0.36
CA ALA A 35 -11.97 23.54 0.67
C ALA A 35 -11.48 24.98 0.36
N SER A 36 -10.17 25.22 0.42
CA SER A 36 -9.52 26.47 0.02
C SER A 36 -9.17 26.53 -1.48
N GLY A 37 -9.62 25.57 -2.29
CA GLY A 37 -9.33 25.49 -3.72
C GLY A 37 -7.95 24.95 -4.08
N ILE A 38 -7.17 24.43 -3.12
CA ILE A 38 -5.82 23.89 -3.32
C ILE A 38 -5.89 22.37 -3.48
N TRP A 39 -5.88 21.87 -4.72
CA TRP A 39 -6.13 20.48 -5.06
C TRP A 39 -4.87 19.59 -5.18
N GLY A 40 -3.68 20.15 -5.10
CA GLY A 40 -2.42 19.39 -5.14
C GLY A 40 -2.32 18.35 -4.04
N PRO A 41 -2.58 18.68 -2.74
CA PRO A 41 -2.55 17.69 -1.66
C PRO A 41 -3.58 16.56 -1.83
N ALA A 42 -4.75 16.83 -2.42
CA ALA A 42 -5.76 15.81 -2.73
C ALA A 42 -5.22 14.82 -3.78
N ALA A 43 -4.64 15.33 -4.87
CA ALA A 43 -4.01 14.50 -5.89
C ALA A 43 -2.90 13.61 -5.30
N GLY A 44 -2.06 14.18 -4.43
CA GLY A 44 -0.99 13.47 -3.76
C GLY A 44 -1.49 12.38 -2.83
N LYS A 45 -2.52 12.66 -2.03
CA LYS A 45 -3.12 11.67 -1.14
C LYS A 45 -3.75 10.51 -1.90
N ASN A 46 -4.39 10.77 -3.05
CA ASN A 46 -4.95 9.71 -3.89
C ASN A 46 -3.85 8.76 -4.36
N ALA A 47 -2.76 9.26 -4.91
CA ALA A 47 -1.62 8.45 -5.35
C ALA A 47 -0.93 7.71 -4.16
N ALA A 48 -0.76 8.40 -3.01
CA ALA A 48 -0.14 7.85 -1.82
C ALA A 48 -0.95 6.70 -1.20
N ALA A 49 -2.28 6.77 -1.23
CA ALA A 49 -3.14 5.72 -0.71
C ALA A 49 -3.15 4.45 -1.58
N MET A 50 -2.91 4.60 -2.88
CA MET A 50 -2.85 3.49 -3.83
C MET A 50 -1.49 2.80 -3.86
N ALA A 51 -0.41 3.47 -3.47
CA ALA A 51 0.96 2.97 -3.55
C ALA A 51 1.23 1.75 -2.64
N PRO A 52 0.78 1.68 -1.37
CA PRO A 52 1.00 0.54 -0.48
C PRO A 52 0.50 -0.79 -1.04
N PRO A 53 -0.79 -0.97 -1.35
CA PRO A 53 -1.30 -2.26 -1.82
C PRO A 53 -0.73 -2.65 -3.19
N MET A 54 -0.50 -1.69 -4.10
CA MET A 54 0.16 -1.97 -5.37
C MET A 54 1.61 -2.40 -5.18
N GLY A 55 2.35 -1.74 -4.30
CA GLY A 55 3.73 -2.09 -4.00
C GLY A 55 3.87 -3.48 -3.39
N MET A 56 2.97 -3.85 -2.47
CA MET A 56 2.92 -5.21 -1.91
C MET A 56 2.59 -6.24 -2.98
N ALA A 57 1.63 -5.95 -3.87
CA ALA A 57 1.29 -6.84 -4.98
C ALA A 57 2.47 -7.05 -5.94
N ILE A 58 3.18 -5.98 -6.33
CA ILE A 58 4.37 -6.07 -7.18
C ILE A 58 5.47 -6.90 -6.50
N SER A 59 5.72 -6.68 -5.21
CA SER A 59 6.71 -7.46 -4.45
C SER A 59 6.36 -8.95 -4.41
N ALA A 60 5.09 -9.27 -4.11
CA ALA A 60 4.64 -10.65 -3.90
C ALA A 60 4.45 -11.45 -5.19
N LEU A 61 4.05 -10.79 -6.29
CA LEU A 61 3.74 -11.48 -7.54
C LEU A 61 4.87 -11.40 -8.58
N VAL A 62 5.68 -10.33 -8.55
CA VAL A 62 6.66 -10.05 -9.60
C VAL A 62 8.10 -10.15 -9.10
N LEU A 63 8.48 -9.37 -8.09
CA LEU A 63 9.88 -9.25 -7.69
C LEU A 63 10.40 -10.45 -6.92
N THR A 64 9.66 -10.92 -5.91
CA THR A 64 10.12 -11.99 -5.02
C THR A 64 9.03 -12.99 -4.65
N PRO A 65 8.34 -13.63 -5.62
CA PRO A 65 7.21 -14.52 -5.33
C PRO A 65 7.58 -15.71 -4.43
N LYS A 66 8.84 -16.15 -4.46
CA LYS A 66 9.36 -17.23 -3.62
C LYS A 66 9.45 -16.90 -2.13
N LYS A 67 9.41 -15.61 -1.77
CA LYS A 67 9.46 -15.16 -0.37
C LYS A 67 8.07 -15.06 0.29
N TYR A 68 7.02 -15.31 -0.48
CA TYR A 68 5.63 -15.18 -0.04
C TYR A 68 4.93 -16.54 -0.03
N THR A 69 4.00 -16.74 0.91
CA THR A 69 3.12 -17.91 0.91
C THR A 69 2.15 -17.87 -0.25
N GLU A 70 1.48 -18.99 -0.50
CA GLU A 70 0.41 -19.05 -1.48
C GLU A 70 -0.75 -18.11 -1.09
N GLN A 71 -1.13 -18.11 0.20
CA GLN A 71 -2.13 -17.18 0.72
C GLN A 71 -1.74 -15.71 0.50
N GLU A 72 -0.51 -15.31 0.83
CA GLU A 72 -0.04 -13.93 0.60
C GLU A 72 -0.06 -13.55 -0.89
N ARG A 73 0.14 -14.52 -1.79
CA ARG A 73 0.03 -14.26 -3.25
C ARG A 73 -1.41 -14.09 -3.71
N GLU A 74 -2.36 -14.80 -3.11
CA GLU A 74 -3.79 -14.56 -3.35
C GLU A 74 -4.22 -13.20 -2.80
N ASP A 75 -3.80 -12.85 -1.58
CA ASP A 75 -4.04 -11.54 -0.99
C ASP A 75 -3.44 -10.42 -1.87
N ALA A 76 -2.30 -10.65 -2.52
CA ALA A 76 -1.68 -9.72 -3.45
C ALA A 76 -2.54 -9.44 -4.69
N LYS A 77 -3.25 -10.43 -5.20
CA LYS A 77 -4.20 -10.22 -6.32
C LYS A 77 -5.36 -9.32 -5.90
N VAL A 78 -5.87 -9.52 -4.69
CA VAL A 78 -6.92 -8.66 -4.11
C VAL A 78 -6.38 -7.25 -3.88
N ALA A 79 -5.14 -7.13 -3.40
CA ALA A 79 -4.49 -5.85 -3.15
C ALA A 79 -4.38 -4.98 -4.42
N ILE A 80 -4.23 -5.57 -5.62
CA ILE A 80 -4.27 -4.82 -6.89
C ILE A 80 -5.61 -4.11 -7.05
N ALA A 81 -6.71 -4.84 -6.89
CA ALA A 81 -8.05 -4.27 -7.02
C ALA A 81 -8.31 -3.19 -5.97
N MET A 82 -7.90 -3.43 -4.72
CA MET A 82 -7.99 -2.45 -3.63
C MET A 82 -7.16 -1.20 -3.91
N SER A 83 -5.96 -1.36 -4.47
CA SER A 83 -5.13 -0.23 -4.91
C SER A 83 -5.87 0.64 -5.92
N LEU A 84 -6.41 0.05 -6.96
CA LEU A 84 -7.15 0.79 -8.01
C LEU A 84 -8.35 1.54 -7.45
N CYS A 85 -8.97 1.03 -6.39
CA CYS A 85 -10.08 1.67 -5.68
C CYS A 85 -9.62 2.66 -4.58
N GLN A 86 -8.31 2.93 -4.45
CA GLN A 86 -7.76 3.81 -3.41
C GLN A 86 -7.95 3.29 -1.98
N VAL A 87 -8.00 1.98 -1.79
CA VAL A 87 -8.16 1.33 -0.49
C VAL A 87 -6.80 0.91 0.03
N THR A 88 -6.23 1.72 0.94
CA THR A 88 -4.88 1.52 1.52
C THR A 88 -4.79 0.22 2.33
N GLU A 89 -5.91 -0.21 2.90
CA GLU A 89 -6.07 -1.40 3.73
C GLU A 89 -5.72 -2.70 2.99
N GLY A 90 -5.64 -2.69 1.66
CA GLY A 90 -5.14 -3.82 0.87
C GLY A 90 -3.71 -4.26 1.21
N ALA A 91 -2.94 -3.42 1.91
CA ALA A 91 -1.61 -3.77 2.41
C ALA A 91 -1.63 -4.38 3.83
N LEU A 92 -2.74 -4.35 4.56
CA LEU A 92 -2.84 -4.82 5.95
C LEU A 92 -2.47 -6.30 6.14
N PRO A 93 -2.92 -7.26 5.31
CA PRO A 93 -2.55 -8.67 5.49
C PRO A 93 -1.03 -8.87 5.54
N PHE A 94 -0.30 -8.13 4.71
CA PHE A 94 1.16 -8.17 4.68
C PHE A 94 1.79 -7.49 5.90
N ALA A 95 1.19 -6.41 6.38
CA ALA A 95 1.67 -5.69 7.56
C ALA A 95 1.45 -6.50 8.84
N PHE A 96 0.39 -7.27 8.94
CA PHE A 96 0.18 -8.18 10.08
C PHE A 96 1.20 -9.32 10.10
N ASN A 97 1.59 -9.83 8.93
CA ASN A 97 2.57 -10.92 8.83
C ASN A 97 4.02 -10.43 9.08
N ASP A 98 4.36 -9.21 8.65
CA ASP A 98 5.72 -8.66 8.78
C ASP A 98 5.70 -7.13 8.99
N PRO A 99 5.24 -6.66 10.16
CA PRO A 99 5.07 -5.23 10.41
C PRO A 99 6.38 -4.45 10.33
N LYS A 100 7.49 -5.05 10.77
CA LYS A 100 8.80 -4.38 10.85
C LYS A 100 9.36 -3.98 9.49
N ARG A 101 8.98 -4.69 8.41
CA ARG A 101 9.46 -4.43 7.05
C ARG A 101 8.41 -3.74 6.21
N VAL A 102 7.15 -4.16 6.34
CA VAL A 102 6.06 -3.63 5.52
C VAL A 102 5.74 -2.19 5.91
N ILE A 103 5.55 -1.89 7.21
CA ILE A 103 5.15 -0.54 7.64
C ILE A 103 6.15 0.55 7.18
N PRO A 104 7.48 0.42 7.40
CA PRO A 104 8.41 1.42 6.89
C PRO A 104 8.40 1.55 5.36
N ALA A 105 8.29 0.42 4.65
CA ALA A 105 8.31 0.40 3.20
C ALA A 105 7.10 1.12 2.59
N VAL A 106 5.89 0.82 3.08
CA VAL A 106 4.65 1.47 2.60
C VAL A 106 4.61 2.95 2.99
N THR A 107 5.15 3.30 4.16
CA THR A 107 5.26 4.68 4.62
C THR A 107 6.14 5.51 3.67
N ILE A 108 7.35 5.00 3.36
CA ILE A 108 8.29 5.68 2.46
C ILE A 108 7.72 5.76 1.04
N GLY A 109 7.16 4.67 0.52
CA GLY A 109 6.59 4.63 -0.82
C GLY A 109 5.41 5.62 -0.99
N SER A 110 4.52 5.69 -0.01
CA SER A 110 3.44 6.68 0.02
C SER A 110 3.99 8.11 0.10
N GLY A 111 5.03 8.32 0.91
CA GLY A 111 5.72 9.60 1.01
C GLY A 111 6.29 10.07 -0.32
N VAL A 112 6.97 9.17 -1.04
CA VAL A 112 7.54 9.46 -2.36
C VAL A 112 6.44 9.79 -3.38
N ALA A 113 5.37 8.99 -3.45
CA ALA A 113 4.27 9.24 -4.37
C ALA A 113 3.66 10.63 -4.17
N HIS A 114 3.32 10.99 -2.93
CA HIS A 114 2.73 12.30 -2.61
C HIS A 114 3.72 13.45 -2.84
N GLY A 115 4.99 13.26 -2.45
CA GLY A 115 6.06 14.25 -2.65
C GLY A 115 6.26 14.60 -4.11
N LEU A 116 6.26 13.61 -5.00
CA LEU A 116 6.38 13.80 -6.46
C LEU A 116 5.18 14.58 -7.02
N ILE A 117 3.96 14.23 -6.62
CA ILE A 117 2.73 14.92 -7.04
C ILE A 117 2.80 16.41 -6.71
N LEU A 118 3.18 16.77 -5.48
CA LEU A 118 3.29 18.18 -5.09
C LEU A 118 4.44 18.91 -5.81
N THR A 119 5.54 18.19 -6.07
CA THR A 119 6.69 18.77 -6.78
C THR A 119 6.35 19.05 -8.23
N TRP A 120 5.65 18.13 -8.89
CA TRP A 120 5.22 18.29 -10.28
C TRP A 120 3.99 19.19 -10.45
N GLY A 121 3.37 19.60 -9.34
CA GLY A 121 2.21 20.50 -9.37
C GLY A 121 0.95 19.85 -9.94
N VAL A 122 0.84 18.54 -9.89
CA VAL A 122 -0.35 17.83 -10.37
C VAL A 122 -1.51 18.03 -9.40
N THR A 123 -2.69 18.32 -9.94
CA THR A 123 -3.93 18.54 -9.18
C THR A 123 -5.02 17.58 -9.64
N VAL A 124 -5.88 17.17 -8.70
CA VAL A 124 -7.07 16.36 -8.98
C VAL A 124 -8.21 16.91 -8.13
N PRO A 125 -9.31 17.43 -8.75
CA PRO A 125 -10.37 18.15 -8.03
C PRO A 125 -11.37 17.21 -7.35
N VAL A 126 -10.89 16.09 -6.80
CA VAL A 126 -11.66 15.14 -6.00
C VAL A 126 -10.81 14.58 -4.86
N LEU A 127 -11.42 14.35 -3.71
CA LEU A 127 -10.75 13.83 -2.53
C LEU A 127 -10.55 12.30 -2.58
N HIS A 128 -11.44 11.61 -3.28
CA HIS A 128 -11.41 10.16 -3.49
C HIS A 128 -11.78 9.84 -4.93
N GLY A 129 -11.32 8.66 -5.42
CA GLY A 129 -11.67 8.22 -6.75
C GLY A 129 -10.75 7.15 -7.32
N GLY A 130 -9.58 6.94 -6.71
CA GLY A 130 -8.63 5.95 -7.18
C GLY A 130 -8.28 6.14 -8.66
N ILE A 131 -8.26 5.05 -9.41
CA ILE A 131 -7.96 5.09 -10.86
C ILE A 131 -8.99 5.92 -11.66
N PHE A 132 -10.23 5.99 -11.18
CA PHE A 132 -11.29 6.76 -11.84
C PHE A 132 -11.10 8.27 -11.74
N SER A 133 -10.25 8.74 -10.83
CA SER A 133 -9.88 10.17 -10.73
C SER A 133 -8.80 10.61 -11.72
N VAL A 134 -8.14 9.66 -12.38
CA VAL A 134 -7.04 9.94 -13.33
C VAL A 134 -7.45 10.85 -14.48
N PRO A 135 -8.63 10.67 -15.13
CA PRO A 135 -9.07 11.56 -16.19
C PRO A 135 -9.30 13.01 -15.74
N LEU A 136 -9.51 13.24 -14.43
CA LEU A 136 -9.71 14.57 -13.84
C LEU A 136 -8.39 15.23 -13.42
N ALA A 137 -7.27 14.50 -13.51
CA ALA A 137 -5.96 15.03 -13.17
C ALA A 137 -5.51 16.08 -14.20
N SER A 138 -4.87 17.14 -13.71
CA SER A 138 -4.27 18.17 -14.59
C SER A 138 -3.20 17.61 -15.53
N ASN A 139 -2.50 16.55 -15.09
CA ASN A 139 -1.59 15.76 -15.91
C ASN A 139 -1.69 14.27 -15.50
N PRO A 140 -2.51 13.47 -16.21
CA PRO A 140 -2.72 12.06 -15.91
C PRO A 140 -1.44 11.21 -15.96
N MET A 141 -0.54 11.49 -16.88
CA MET A 141 0.70 10.71 -17.05
C MET A 141 1.64 10.89 -15.85
N LEU A 142 1.83 12.13 -15.40
CA LEU A 142 2.64 12.42 -14.22
C LEU A 142 2.00 11.85 -12.94
N TRP A 143 0.68 11.88 -12.86
CA TRP A 143 -0.05 11.30 -11.73
C TRP A 143 0.19 9.78 -11.64
N ILE A 144 0.01 9.06 -12.76
CA ILE A 144 0.26 7.61 -12.84
C ILE A 144 1.74 7.31 -12.55
N ALA A 145 2.67 8.10 -13.10
CA ALA A 145 4.09 7.93 -12.86
C ALA A 145 4.43 8.05 -11.36
N ALA A 146 3.91 9.07 -10.67
CA ALA A 146 4.14 9.26 -9.24
C ALA A 146 3.61 8.08 -8.41
N TRP A 147 2.39 7.62 -8.70
CA TRP A 147 1.80 6.45 -8.05
C TRP A 147 2.66 5.20 -8.25
N LEU A 148 3.04 4.88 -9.50
CA LEU A 148 3.84 3.70 -9.81
C LEU A 148 5.25 3.78 -9.22
N ILE A 149 5.88 4.96 -9.20
CA ILE A 149 7.19 5.16 -8.55
C ILE A 149 7.06 4.87 -7.04
N GLY A 150 6.06 5.41 -6.36
CA GLY A 150 5.83 5.12 -4.94
C GLY A 150 5.54 3.64 -4.66
N ALA A 151 4.74 2.99 -5.51
CA ALA A 151 4.49 1.55 -5.44
C ALA A 151 5.78 0.74 -5.65
N MET A 152 6.60 1.12 -6.62
CA MET A 152 7.87 0.46 -6.89
C MET A 152 8.87 0.63 -5.74
N VAL A 153 8.94 1.82 -5.14
CA VAL A 153 9.77 2.06 -3.93
C VAL A 153 9.33 1.13 -2.80
N THR A 154 8.03 1.02 -2.52
CA THR A 154 7.49 0.05 -1.55
C THR A 154 7.91 -1.38 -1.90
N ALA A 155 7.69 -1.79 -3.15
CA ALA A 155 7.98 -3.14 -3.63
C ALA A 155 9.46 -3.50 -3.47
N VAL A 156 10.37 -2.60 -3.85
CA VAL A 156 11.82 -2.82 -3.76
C VAL A 156 12.26 -2.93 -2.30
N ILE A 157 11.83 -2.00 -1.44
CA ILE A 157 12.21 -2.02 -0.01
C ILE A 157 11.77 -3.34 0.63
N VAL A 158 10.53 -3.78 0.43
CA VAL A 158 10.06 -5.05 0.99
C VAL A 158 10.80 -6.23 0.38
N SER A 159 10.98 -6.25 -0.94
CA SER A 159 11.67 -7.36 -1.63
C SER A 159 13.10 -7.56 -1.16
N VAL A 160 13.82 -6.47 -0.88
CA VAL A 160 15.20 -6.52 -0.39
C VAL A 160 15.24 -6.92 1.08
N THR A 161 14.35 -6.39 1.91
CA THR A 161 14.37 -6.60 3.36
C THR A 161 13.74 -7.91 3.81
N LYS A 162 12.77 -8.47 3.06
CA LYS A 162 12.08 -9.72 3.40
C LYS A 162 13.05 -10.91 3.21
N PRO A 163 13.30 -11.74 4.26
CA PRO A 163 14.16 -12.90 4.16
C PRO A 163 13.57 -13.96 3.23
N ALA A 164 14.43 -14.78 2.64
CA ALA A 164 13.97 -16.00 1.99
C ALA A 164 13.33 -16.90 3.04
N ARG A 165 12.12 -17.42 2.76
CA ARG A 165 11.54 -18.42 3.64
C ARG A 165 12.35 -19.71 3.58
N PRO A 166 12.60 -20.39 4.72
CA PRO A 166 12.97 -21.78 4.67
C PRO A 166 11.84 -22.54 3.96
N VAL A 167 12.20 -23.45 3.08
CA VAL A 167 11.23 -24.35 2.43
C VAL A 167 10.58 -25.15 3.56
N GLU A 168 9.36 -24.79 3.95
CA GLU A 168 8.53 -25.64 4.79
C GLU A 168 8.30 -26.91 4.01
N THR A 169 9.00 -27.97 4.39
CA THR A 169 8.77 -29.29 3.85
C THR A 169 7.34 -29.68 4.18
N VAL A 170 6.59 -30.06 3.17
CA VAL A 170 5.18 -30.51 3.22
C VAL A 170 4.94 -31.61 4.28
N HIS A 171 5.99 -32.06 4.93
CA HIS A 171 5.97 -33.11 5.94
C HIS A 171 5.47 -32.67 7.31
N GLU A 172 5.59 -31.39 7.69
CA GLU A 172 5.09 -30.95 9.01
C GLU A 172 3.58 -30.76 9.05
N LEU A 173 2.95 -30.34 7.94
CA LEU A 173 1.50 -30.20 7.87
C LEU A 173 0.74 -31.55 7.92
N SER A 174 1.36 -32.64 7.50
CA SER A 174 0.75 -33.97 7.58
C SER A 174 0.74 -34.53 9.01
N LEU A 175 1.67 -34.11 9.87
CA LEU A 175 1.75 -34.55 11.26
C LEU A 175 0.75 -33.85 12.19
N ILE A 176 0.36 -32.62 11.87
CA ILE A 176 -0.62 -31.87 12.65
C ILE A 176 -2.05 -32.44 12.45
N HIS A 177 -2.34 -32.97 11.27
CA HIS A 177 -3.65 -33.59 10.99
C HIS A 177 -3.84 -35.00 11.58
N ILE A 178 -2.75 -35.65 12.00
CA ILE A 178 -2.79 -37.01 12.59
C ILE A 178 -3.01 -37.00 14.11
N SER A 179 -2.88 -35.84 14.77
CA SER A 179 -2.99 -35.72 16.24
C SER A 179 -4.32 -35.18 16.76
N GLU A 180 -5.37 -35.13 15.94
CA GLU A 180 -6.70 -34.78 16.42
C GLU A 180 -7.31 -36.01 17.15
N PRO A 181 -7.44 -36.01 18.50
CA PRO A 181 -8.03 -37.14 19.19
C PRO A 181 -9.50 -37.22 18.82
N THR A 182 -9.89 -38.33 18.17
CA THR A 182 -11.27 -38.70 17.97
C THR A 182 -12.01 -38.64 19.32
N ARG A 183 -12.86 -37.64 19.50
CA ARG A 183 -13.78 -37.59 20.65
C ARG A 183 -14.64 -38.86 20.63
N PRO A 184 -14.67 -39.65 21.75
CA PRO A 184 -15.61 -40.75 21.86
C PRO A 184 -17.02 -40.19 21.84
N ARG A 185 -17.85 -40.71 20.91
CA ARG A 185 -19.29 -40.48 20.97
C ARG A 185 -19.80 -41.17 22.23
N LEU A 186 -20.23 -40.40 23.21
CA LEU A 186 -21.03 -40.93 24.33
C LEU A 186 -22.43 -41.22 23.76
N ILE A 187 -22.80 -42.49 23.92
CA ILE A 187 -24.14 -43.03 23.70
C ILE A 187 -25.06 -42.55 24.83
#